data_c2d0735cc13d9effd7570ae3b418cc9a
#
_entry.id   c2d0735cc13d9effd7570ae3b418cc9a
#
_cell.length_a   1.000
_cell.length_b   1.000
_cell.length_c   1.000
_cell.angle_alpha   90.00
_cell.angle_beta   90.00
_cell.angle_gamma   90.00
#
_symmetry.space_group_name_H-M   'P 1'
#
loop_
_entity.id
_entity.type
_entity.pdbx_description
1 polymer ?
#
loop_
_entity_poly.entity_id
_entity_poly.type
_entity_poly.pdbx_seq_one_letter_code
_entity_poly.pdbx_strand_id
1 'polypeptide(L)'
;MAEHTQPIGLDGAKARVIVAGATGYAGALAANLVWNHPALELVEITSRSETGTALNELYPRYGVPLELKELDLAGLENVDVGIVAYPHGAAAPVVAGMRGLGMIVVDLSADFRLDDLPTYEKFYGAHSDPDLLDGAVYGLPELNRADVIDAELIANPGCYPTAAILALAPLAEAGLIDDVVIDAKSGVSGAGRGGGEGTSFVTVTENVAPYKPAGHRHRPEILEKLNKVSPDGAGIDSMTFVPHLVPVDQGELVSCYVKVREEISQDALEALYEARYGGERFVTLRKTPPGMRDVRGTNECHIMPLVGDDRVVVFAVIDNLWKGASSQAIQNLNLMLGLDEGVGIS
;
A
#
# COMPACT_ATOMS: atom_id res chain seq x y z
N MET A 1 5.52 -7.33 31.04
CA MET A 1 4.07 -7.51 30.77
C MET A 1 3.64 -6.14 30.23
N ALA A 2 3.61 -6.02 28.90
CA ALA A 2 3.07 -4.85 28.25
C ALA A 2 1.55 -4.83 28.50
N GLU A 3 1.05 -3.75 29.06
CA GLU A 3 -0.40 -3.51 29.14
C GLU A 3 -0.90 -3.44 27.68
N HIS A 4 -1.74 -4.39 27.29
CA HIS A 4 -2.51 -4.29 26.06
C HIS A 4 -3.38 -3.05 26.18
N THR A 5 -3.01 -1.98 25.49
CA THR A 5 -3.89 -0.86 25.24
C THR A 5 -5.08 -1.40 24.44
N GLN A 6 -6.27 -1.35 25.03
CA GLN A 6 -7.49 -1.70 24.32
C GLN A 6 -7.62 -0.80 23.07
N PRO A 7 -8.13 -1.31 21.94
CA PRO A 7 -8.40 -0.48 20.77
C PRO A 7 -9.24 0.73 21.21
N ILE A 8 -9.01 1.88 20.59
CA ILE A 8 -9.74 3.13 20.87
C ILE A 8 -11.23 2.79 20.76
N GLY A 9 -11.88 2.56 21.91
CA GLY A 9 -13.28 2.21 21.96
C GLY A 9 -14.11 3.43 21.53
N LEU A 10 -14.60 3.39 20.31
CA LEU A 10 -15.52 4.40 19.80
C LEU A 10 -16.88 4.17 20.46
N ASP A 11 -17.11 4.67 21.66
CA ASP A 11 -18.42 4.64 22.36
C ASP A 11 -19.49 5.47 21.60
N GLY A 12 -19.65 5.18 20.28
CA GLY A 12 -20.53 5.90 19.37
C GLY A 12 -20.01 7.23 18.84
N ALA A 13 -18.81 7.68 19.25
CA ALA A 13 -18.13 8.84 18.70
C ALA A 13 -17.31 8.44 17.45
N LYS A 14 -17.11 9.37 16.52
CA LYS A 14 -16.22 9.17 15.38
C LYS A 14 -14.76 9.37 15.79
N ALA A 15 -13.84 8.55 15.26
CA ALA A 15 -12.41 8.79 15.42
C ALA A 15 -12.00 10.06 14.65
N ARG A 16 -11.26 10.94 15.30
CA ARG A 16 -10.81 12.23 14.73
C ARG A 16 -9.51 12.03 13.98
N VAL A 17 -9.52 12.31 12.68
CA VAL A 17 -8.43 11.99 11.75
C VAL A 17 -7.83 13.25 11.15
N ILE A 18 -6.50 13.32 11.15
CA ILE A 18 -5.73 14.26 10.31
C ILE A 18 -5.13 13.52 9.12
N VAL A 19 -5.14 14.17 7.94
CA VAL A 19 -4.38 13.72 6.78
C VAL A 19 -3.25 14.68 6.50
N ALA A 20 -2.03 14.28 6.80
CA ALA A 20 -0.82 15.05 6.56
C ALA A 20 -0.30 14.78 5.14
N GLY A 21 -0.22 15.84 4.31
CA GLY A 21 0.20 15.73 2.90
C GLY A 21 -0.96 15.52 1.93
N ALA A 22 -2.11 16.14 2.20
CA ALA A 22 -3.35 15.97 1.42
C ALA A 22 -3.32 16.54 -0.01
N THR A 23 -2.25 17.19 -0.46
CA THR A 23 -2.12 17.71 -1.84
C THR A 23 -1.64 16.67 -2.85
N GLY A 24 -1.01 15.58 -2.41
CA GLY A 24 -0.66 14.45 -3.27
C GLY A 24 -1.89 13.63 -3.66
N TYR A 25 -1.82 12.84 -4.75
CA TYR A 25 -2.96 12.03 -5.20
C TYR A 25 -3.45 11.05 -4.14
N ALA A 26 -2.54 10.35 -3.46
CA ALA A 26 -2.89 9.43 -2.39
C ALA A 26 -3.45 10.17 -1.16
N GLY A 27 -2.81 11.26 -0.72
CA GLY A 27 -3.30 12.05 0.41
C GLY A 27 -4.68 12.67 0.16
N ALA A 28 -4.93 13.20 -1.04
CA ALA A 28 -6.23 13.75 -1.43
C ALA A 28 -7.32 12.67 -1.46
N LEU A 29 -7.00 11.48 -1.98
CA LEU A 29 -7.94 10.35 -1.95
C LEU A 29 -8.18 9.86 -0.51
N ALA A 30 -7.15 9.75 0.33
CA ALA A 30 -7.30 9.39 1.74
C ALA A 30 -8.20 10.40 2.48
N ALA A 31 -8.01 11.71 2.27
CA ALA A 31 -8.87 12.74 2.83
C ALA A 31 -10.33 12.60 2.36
N ASN A 32 -10.56 12.28 1.09
CA ASN A 32 -11.90 12.02 0.56
C ASN A 32 -12.54 10.76 1.19
N LEU A 33 -11.78 9.67 1.34
CA LEU A 33 -12.28 8.45 1.96
C LEU A 33 -12.64 8.68 3.43
N VAL A 34 -11.79 9.37 4.18
CA VAL A 34 -12.07 9.74 5.59
C VAL A 34 -13.30 10.67 5.68
N TRP A 35 -13.40 11.68 4.80
CA TRP A 35 -14.53 12.62 4.77
C TRP A 35 -15.88 11.94 4.60
N ASN A 36 -15.93 10.90 3.78
CA ASN A 36 -17.15 10.13 3.50
C ASN A 36 -17.33 8.92 4.42
N HIS A 37 -16.41 8.66 5.33
CA HIS A 37 -16.44 7.49 6.19
C HIS A 37 -17.48 7.61 7.32
N PRO A 38 -18.32 6.60 7.58
CA PRO A 38 -19.37 6.70 8.59
C PRO A 38 -18.83 6.82 10.03
N ALA A 39 -17.68 6.24 10.34
CA ALA A 39 -17.09 6.19 11.68
C ALA A 39 -15.86 7.09 11.89
N LEU A 40 -15.43 7.85 10.87
CA LEU A 40 -14.31 8.78 10.95
C LEU A 40 -14.77 10.22 10.80
N GLU A 41 -14.05 11.15 11.41
CA GLU A 41 -14.23 12.59 11.26
C GLU A 41 -12.92 13.20 10.76
N LEU A 42 -12.90 13.71 9.52
CA LEU A 42 -11.76 14.44 9.00
C LEU A 42 -11.71 15.82 9.64
N VAL A 43 -10.79 16.02 10.58
CA VAL A 43 -10.69 17.28 11.35
C VAL A 43 -9.67 18.24 10.79
N GLU A 44 -8.61 17.72 10.15
CA GLU A 44 -7.55 18.55 9.58
C GLU A 44 -6.91 17.90 8.36
N ILE A 45 -6.48 18.74 7.43
CA ILE A 45 -5.67 18.36 6.27
C ILE A 45 -4.50 19.32 6.13
N THR A 46 -3.30 18.80 5.82
CA THR A 46 -2.13 19.65 5.77
C THR A 46 -1.38 19.60 4.44
N SER A 47 -0.66 20.66 4.16
CA SER A 47 0.24 20.80 3.00
C SER A 47 1.37 21.78 3.32
N ARG A 48 2.50 21.61 2.63
CA ARG A 48 3.61 22.57 2.67
C ARG A 48 3.51 23.66 1.59
N SER A 49 2.75 23.44 0.53
CA SER A 49 2.77 24.28 -0.68
C SER A 49 1.45 25.01 -0.99
N GLU A 50 0.34 24.53 -0.46
CA GLU A 50 -1.00 24.97 -0.87
C GLU A 50 -1.83 25.44 0.35
N THR A 51 -1.15 25.97 1.37
CA THR A 51 -1.80 26.47 2.60
C THR A 51 -2.81 27.57 2.29
N GLY A 52 -4.00 27.48 2.88
CA GLY A 52 -5.11 28.41 2.66
C GLY A 52 -6.01 28.07 1.46
N THR A 53 -5.66 27.05 0.66
CA THR A 53 -6.49 26.56 -0.44
C THR A 53 -7.40 25.44 0.05
N ALA A 54 -8.68 25.44 -0.31
CA ALA A 54 -9.57 24.34 0.01
C ALA A 54 -9.28 23.12 -0.87
N LEU A 55 -9.39 21.91 -0.31
CA LEU A 55 -9.06 20.69 -1.07
C LEU A 55 -9.97 20.50 -2.29
N ASN A 56 -11.25 20.90 -2.21
CA ASN A 56 -12.19 20.85 -3.33
C ASN A 56 -11.88 21.84 -4.45
N GLU A 57 -11.05 22.85 -4.22
CA GLU A 57 -10.52 23.70 -5.30
C GLU A 57 -9.45 22.99 -6.12
N LEU A 58 -8.60 22.17 -5.44
CA LEU A 58 -7.58 21.36 -6.11
C LEU A 58 -8.15 20.08 -6.73
N TYR A 59 -9.11 19.48 -6.04
CA TYR A 59 -9.75 18.21 -6.41
C TYR A 59 -11.28 18.31 -6.31
N PRO A 60 -11.95 19.02 -7.24
CA PRO A 60 -13.41 19.26 -7.19
C PRO A 60 -14.23 17.98 -7.04
N ARG A 61 -13.77 16.89 -7.65
CA ARG A 61 -14.44 15.58 -7.63
C ARG A 61 -14.58 14.97 -6.21
N TYR A 62 -13.74 15.37 -5.26
CA TYR A 62 -13.78 14.84 -3.89
C TYR A 62 -14.72 15.60 -2.96
N GLY A 63 -15.03 16.86 -3.26
CA GLY A 63 -16.00 17.64 -2.51
C GLY A 63 -15.61 17.97 -1.06
N VAL A 64 -14.35 17.79 -0.66
CA VAL A 64 -13.86 18.08 0.70
C VAL A 64 -13.60 19.58 0.83
N PRO A 65 -14.38 20.31 1.65
CA PRO A 65 -14.32 21.78 1.70
C PRO A 65 -13.28 22.32 2.70
N LEU A 66 -12.49 21.44 3.33
CA LEU A 66 -11.50 21.87 4.30
C LEU A 66 -10.33 22.59 3.63
N GLU A 67 -9.84 23.64 4.30
CA GLU A 67 -8.64 24.38 3.89
C GLU A 67 -7.38 23.63 4.35
N LEU A 68 -6.41 23.57 3.45
CA LEU A 68 -5.07 23.03 3.73
C LEU A 68 -4.32 23.95 4.69
N LYS A 69 -3.78 23.40 5.77
CA LYS A 69 -2.99 24.11 6.75
C LYS A 69 -1.52 23.69 6.70
N GLU A 70 -0.67 24.46 7.33
CA GLU A 70 0.65 23.97 7.73
C GLU A 70 0.49 23.01 8.92
N LEU A 71 1.30 21.95 8.96
CA LEU A 71 1.25 20.99 10.07
C LEU A 71 1.76 21.64 11.35
N ASP A 72 0.91 21.69 12.38
CA ASP A 72 1.26 22.07 13.75
C ASP A 72 0.95 20.91 14.70
N LEU A 73 1.97 20.18 15.10
CA LEU A 73 1.83 19.03 16.02
C LEU A 73 1.28 19.47 17.40
N ALA A 74 1.58 20.68 17.86
CA ALA A 74 1.09 21.16 19.15
C ALA A 74 -0.43 21.39 19.17
N GLY A 75 -1.05 21.55 17.99
CA GLY A 75 -2.50 21.72 17.86
C GLY A 75 -3.29 20.40 17.81
N LEU A 76 -2.63 19.23 17.85
CA LEU A 76 -3.26 17.93 17.60
C LEU A 76 -3.68 17.18 18.89
N GLU A 77 -3.76 17.82 20.04
CA GLU A 77 -4.06 17.19 21.34
C GLU A 77 -5.38 16.36 21.38
N ASN A 78 -6.31 16.63 20.47
CA ASN A 78 -7.61 15.96 20.39
C ASN A 78 -7.79 15.20 19.06
N VAL A 79 -6.73 14.72 18.46
CA VAL A 79 -6.74 13.92 17.23
C VAL A 79 -6.32 12.49 17.57
N ASP A 80 -7.11 11.53 17.14
CA ASP A 80 -6.91 10.12 17.46
C ASP A 80 -5.98 9.43 16.45
N VAL A 81 -6.06 9.85 15.18
CA VAL A 81 -5.45 9.15 14.05
C VAL A 81 -4.71 10.11 13.13
N GLY A 82 -3.48 9.74 12.76
CA GLY A 82 -2.72 10.37 11.69
C GLY A 82 -2.61 9.48 10.45
N ILE A 83 -3.02 9.99 9.28
CA ILE A 83 -2.66 9.40 7.99
C ILE A 83 -1.57 10.28 7.38
N VAL A 84 -0.37 9.72 7.18
CA VAL A 84 0.79 10.47 6.71
C VAL A 84 1.06 10.12 5.24
N ALA A 85 0.92 11.10 4.35
CA ALA A 85 1.11 10.97 2.90
C ALA A 85 2.25 11.88 2.40
N TYR A 86 3.30 12.02 3.18
CA TYR A 86 4.51 12.74 2.81
C TYR A 86 5.44 11.88 1.94
N PRO A 87 6.35 12.52 1.18
CA PRO A 87 7.42 11.79 0.53
C PRO A 87 8.30 11.04 1.54
N HIS A 88 8.85 9.90 1.13
CA HIS A 88 9.85 9.16 1.92
C HIS A 88 11.02 10.05 2.36
N GLY A 89 11.55 9.80 3.54
CA GLY A 89 12.54 10.62 4.22
C GLY A 89 11.97 11.87 4.90
N ALA A 90 10.73 12.25 4.58
CA ALA A 90 10.06 13.40 5.21
C ALA A 90 8.90 12.98 6.11
N ALA A 91 8.47 11.73 6.06
CA ALA A 91 7.36 11.24 6.84
C ALA A 91 7.78 10.82 8.25
N ALA A 92 8.93 10.17 8.42
CA ALA A 92 9.35 9.63 9.71
C ALA A 92 9.34 10.63 10.87
N PRO A 93 9.84 11.88 10.77
CA PRO A 93 9.73 12.85 11.86
C PRO A 93 8.29 13.24 12.21
N VAL A 94 7.40 13.24 11.21
CA VAL A 94 5.97 13.54 11.41
C VAL A 94 5.28 12.38 12.13
N VAL A 95 5.58 11.14 11.69
CA VAL A 95 5.10 9.92 12.34
C VAL A 95 5.57 9.88 13.81
N ALA A 96 6.86 10.13 14.06
CA ALA A 96 7.42 10.18 15.42
C ALA A 96 6.70 11.23 16.29
N GLY A 97 6.46 12.42 15.75
CA GLY A 97 5.72 13.47 16.45
C GLY A 97 4.29 13.06 16.80
N MET A 98 3.55 12.48 15.84
CA MET A 98 2.17 12.00 16.06
C MET A 98 2.13 10.83 17.05
N ARG A 99 3.06 9.86 16.94
CA ARG A 99 3.19 8.77 17.92
C ARG A 99 3.51 9.28 19.31
N GLY A 100 4.37 10.32 19.42
CA GLY A 100 4.68 11.00 20.69
C GLY A 100 3.47 11.65 21.36
N LEU A 101 2.42 11.97 20.61
CA LEU A 101 1.13 12.47 21.11
C LEU A 101 0.15 11.33 21.44
N GLY A 102 0.52 10.06 21.26
CA GLY A 102 -0.34 8.90 21.51
C GLY A 102 -1.33 8.59 20.37
N MET A 103 -1.20 9.22 19.21
CA MET A 103 -2.05 8.95 18.05
C MET A 103 -1.69 7.59 17.44
N ILE A 104 -2.66 6.84 16.93
CA ILE A 104 -2.39 5.76 15.98
C ILE A 104 -2.06 6.35 14.60
N VAL A 105 -1.13 5.72 13.88
CA VAL A 105 -0.63 6.29 12.62
C VAL A 105 -0.63 5.26 11.49
N VAL A 106 -1.12 5.67 10.32
CA VAL A 106 -0.95 4.94 9.06
C VAL A 106 -0.04 5.75 8.15
N ASP A 107 1.16 5.26 7.89
CA ASP A 107 2.14 5.91 7.02
C ASP A 107 2.09 5.36 5.61
N LEU A 108 1.82 6.22 4.62
CA LEU A 108 1.81 5.87 3.20
C LEU A 108 3.20 6.03 2.54
N SER A 109 4.18 6.54 3.28
CA SER A 109 5.55 6.66 2.77
C SER A 109 6.25 5.30 2.77
N ALA A 110 7.53 5.28 2.40
CA ALA A 110 8.34 4.07 2.47
C ALA A 110 9.15 3.97 3.77
N ASP A 111 9.01 4.94 4.68
CA ASP A 111 9.96 5.11 5.78
C ASP A 111 9.95 3.94 6.77
N PHE A 112 8.81 3.26 6.92
CA PHE A 112 8.67 2.14 7.87
C PHE A 112 8.38 0.78 7.21
N ARG A 113 8.51 0.65 5.87
CA ARG A 113 8.14 -0.58 5.17
C ARG A 113 9.16 -1.69 5.25
N LEU A 114 10.44 -1.35 5.38
CA LEU A 114 11.54 -2.31 5.47
C LEU A 114 11.92 -2.53 6.93
N ASP A 115 12.01 -3.79 7.34
CA ASP A 115 12.42 -4.15 8.69
C ASP A 115 13.96 -4.03 8.85
N ASP A 116 14.71 -4.22 7.73
CA ASP A 116 16.17 -4.13 7.70
C ASP A 116 16.66 -2.69 7.45
N LEU A 117 17.10 -2.01 8.51
CA LEU A 117 17.61 -0.64 8.44
C LEU A 117 18.74 -0.45 7.42
N PRO A 118 19.77 -1.32 7.31
CA PRO A 118 20.79 -1.20 6.27
C PRO A 118 20.22 -1.23 4.85
N THR A 119 19.22 -2.07 4.60
CA THR A 119 18.53 -2.09 3.29
C THR A 119 17.73 -0.81 3.06
N TYR A 120 17.02 -0.30 4.07
CA TYR A 120 16.35 0.98 3.96
C TYR A 120 17.34 2.09 3.58
N GLU A 121 18.43 2.25 4.33
CA GLU A 121 19.40 3.31 4.12
C GLU A 121 20.09 3.26 2.74
N LYS A 122 20.28 2.06 2.21
CA LYS A 122 20.82 1.87 0.86
C LYS A 122 19.93 2.47 -0.24
N PHE A 123 18.59 2.43 -0.06
CA PHE A 123 17.62 2.87 -1.08
C PHE A 123 17.05 4.26 -0.83
N TYR A 124 17.03 4.71 0.42
CA TYR A 124 16.35 5.95 0.83
C TYR A 124 17.25 6.96 1.52
N GLY A 125 18.45 6.56 1.97
CA GLY A 125 19.35 7.38 2.79
C GLY A 125 19.10 7.16 4.29
N ALA A 126 19.81 7.91 5.13
CA ALA A 126 19.69 7.76 6.59
C ALA A 126 18.26 7.89 7.08
N HIS A 127 17.85 6.97 7.95
CA HIS A 127 16.53 7.01 8.59
C HIS A 127 16.55 7.99 9.77
N SER A 128 15.57 8.90 9.86
CA SER A 128 15.56 9.93 10.92
C SER A 128 15.08 9.41 12.28
N ASP A 129 14.26 8.36 12.29
CA ASP A 129 13.64 7.80 13.50
C ASP A 129 13.64 6.26 13.47
N PRO A 130 14.84 5.62 13.45
CA PRO A 130 14.96 4.18 13.26
C PRO A 130 14.39 3.36 14.42
N ASP A 131 14.29 3.93 15.61
CA ASP A 131 13.76 3.24 16.79
C ASP A 131 12.27 2.88 16.66
N LEU A 132 11.54 3.51 15.74
CA LEU A 132 10.14 3.20 15.45
C LEU A 132 9.95 2.02 14.49
N LEU A 133 11.01 1.54 13.83
CA LEU A 133 10.92 0.41 12.90
C LEU A 133 10.43 -0.87 13.57
N ASP A 134 10.93 -1.15 14.79
CA ASP A 134 10.55 -2.35 15.54
C ASP A 134 9.05 -2.40 15.91
N GLY A 135 8.40 -1.23 16.01
CA GLY A 135 6.97 -1.09 16.33
C GLY A 135 6.07 -0.92 15.11
N ALA A 136 6.63 -0.84 13.90
CA ALA A 136 5.87 -0.65 12.68
C ALA A 136 5.38 -1.99 12.12
N VAL A 137 4.08 -2.08 11.86
CA VAL A 137 3.46 -3.27 11.25
C VAL A 137 3.23 -3.03 9.77
N TYR A 138 3.64 -3.97 8.93
CA TYR A 138 3.39 -3.90 7.49
C TYR A 138 1.91 -4.11 7.19
N GLY A 139 1.24 -3.10 6.68
CA GLY A 139 -0.21 -3.00 6.58
C GLY A 139 -0.82 -3.73 5.38
N LEU A 140 -0.67 -5.05 5.31
CA LEU A 140 -1.32 -5.90 4.30
C LEU A 140 -2.13 -6.99 5.01
N PRO A 141 -3.41 -6.72 5.38
CA PRO A 141 -4.24 -7.61 6.20
C PRO A 141 -4.35 -9.03 5.64
N GLU A 142 -4.32 -9.17 4.34
CA GLU A 142 -4.34 -10.46 3.67
C GLU A 142 -3.12 -11.34 4.01
N LEU A 143 -2.04 -10.77 4.57
CA LEU A 143 -0.87 -11.50 5.07
C LEU A 143 -0.84 -11.61 6.59
N ASN A 144 -1.14 -10.53 7.30
CA ASN A 144 -0.85 -10.39 8.73
C ASN A 144 -1.96 -9.65 9.51
N ARG A 145 -3.20 -9.99 9.22
CA ARG A 145 -4.40 -9.36 9.81
C ARG A 145 -4.34 -9.21 11.34
N ALA A 146 -3.86 -10.24 12.05
CA ALA A 146 -3.77 -10.20 13.52
C ALA A 146 -2.83 -9.09 14.00
N ASP A 147 -1.67 -8.93 13.37
CA ASP A 147 -0.70 -7.89 13.73
C ASP A 147 -1.25 -6.49 13.42
N VAL A 148 -2.02 -6.35 12.31
CA VAL A 148 -2.66 -5.07 11.93
C VAL A 148 -3.69 -4.63 12.97
N ILE A 149 -4.48 -5.55 13.52
CA ILE A 149 -5.52 -5.23 14.53
C ILE A 149 -4.89 -4.59 15.78
N ASP A 150 -3.75 -5.09 16.22
CA ASP A 150 -3.09 -4.65 17.44
C ASP A 150 -2.05 -3.54 17.19
N ALA A 151 -1.91 -3.05 15.95
CA ALA A 151 -0.89 -2.08 15.59
C ALA A 151 -1.24 -0.67 16.08
N GLU A 152 -0.22 0.08 16.43
CA GLU A 152 -0.28 1.53 16.68
C GLU A 152 0.37 2.35 15.56
N LEU A 153 1.27 1.72 14.78
CA LEU A 153 1.90 2.27 13.59
C LEU A 153 1.82 1.27 12.45
N ILE A 154 1.17 1.67 11.37
CA ILE A 154 1.11 0.91 10.12
C ILE A 154 2.04 1.51 9.08
N ALA A 155 2.93 0.68 8.54
CA ALA A 155 3.64 0.93 7.30
C ALA A 155 2.77 0.43 6.12
N ASN A 156 2.03 1.34 5.49
CA ASN A 156 1.15 0.99 4.38
C ASN A 156 1.97 0.61 3.13
N PRO A 157 1.70 -0.53 2.48
CA PRO A 157 2.48 -1.03 1.35
C PRO A 157 2.62 -0.05 0.18
N GLY A 158 3.67 -0.20 -0.63
CA GLY A 158 3.73 0.38 -1.96
C GLY A 158 2.74 -0.29 -2.92
N CYS A 159 2.33 0.41 -3.98
CA CYS A 159 1.35 -0.14 -4.93
C CYS A 159 1.84 -1.44 -5.59
N TYR A 160 3.03 -1.41 -6.22
CA TYR A 160 3.60 -2.64 -6.79
C TYR A 160 3.85 -3.75 -5.77
N PRO A 161 4.38 -3.48 -4.55
CA PRO A 161 4.44 -4.48 -3.50
C PRO A 161 3.10 -5.09 -3.15
N THR A 162 2.04 -4.30 -3.01
CA THR A 162 0.68 -4.82 -2.74
C THR A 162 0.27 -5.86 -3.79
N ALA A 163 0.34 -5.50 -5.08
CA ALA A 163 -0.05 -6.41 -6.15
C ALA A 163 0.87 -7.64 -6.25
N ALA A 164 2.20 -7.44 -6.18
CA ALA A 164 3.17 -8.50 -6.37
C ALA A 164 3.21 -9.47 -5.19
N ILE A 165 3.09 -8.97 -3.95
CA ILE A 165 3.06 -9.81 -2.76
C ILE A 165 1.78 -10.65 -2.75
N LEU A 166 0.60 -10.05 -3.00
CA LEU A 166 -0.65 -10.80 -3.10
C LEU A 166 -0.61 -11.83 -4.24
N ALA A 167 0.03 -11.51 -5.36
CA ALA A 167 0.21 -12.48 -6.45
C ALA A 167 1.09 -13.67 -6.04
N LEU A 168 2.13 -13.46 -5.24
CA LEU A 168 3.19 -14.45 -5.02
C LEU A 168 3.15 -15.11 -3.64
N ALA A 169 2.43 -14.55 -2.66
CA ALA A 169 2.43 -15.07 -1.30
C ALA A 169 2.05 -16.57 -1.20
N PRO A 170 1.02 -17.09 -1.91
CA PRO A 170 0.71 -18.53 -1.83
C PRO A 170 1.87 -19.41 -2.27
N LEU A 171 2.58 -19.03 -3.34
CA LEU A 171 3.75 -19.77 -3.83
C LEU A 171 4.96 -19.62 -2.90
N ALA A 172 5.14 -18.45 -2.28
CA ALA A 172 6.21 -18.20 -1.31
C ALA A 172 5.98 -18.99 -0.02
N GLU A 173 4.77 -18.98 0.55
CA GLU A 173 4.37 -19.75 1.73
C GLU A 173 4.52 -21.26 1.51
N ALA A 174 4.30 -21.74 0.29
CA ALA A 174 4.53 -23.12 -0.09
C ALA A 174 6.01 -23.46 -0.38
N GLY A 175 6.93 -22.48 -0.34
CA GLY A 175 8.35 -22.66 -0.64
C GLY A 175 8.65 -22.98 -2.11
N LEU A 176 7.73 -22.69 -3.03
CA LEU A 176 7.81 -23.14 -4.43
C LEU A 176 8.61 -22.20 -5.34
N ILE A 177 8.94 -20.99 -4.91
CA ILE A 177 9.61 -20.00 -5.78
C ILE A 177 11.12 -20.28 -5.85
N ASP A 178 11.65 -20.65 -7.03
CA ASP A 178 13.09 -20.74 -7.31
C ASP A 178 13.63 -19.41 -7.83
N ASP A 179 12.99 -18.87 -8.89
CA ASP A 179 13.30 -17.58 -9.50
C ASP A 179 12.01 -16.90 -9.97
N VAL A 180 11.97 -15.58 -9.91
CA VAL A 180 10.80 -14.83 -10.35
C VAL A 180 11.17 -13.56 -11.12
N VAL A 181 10.46 -13.37 -12.24
CA VAL A 181 10.46 -12.10 -12.98
C VAL A 181 9.09 -11.44 -12.77
N ILE A 182 9.10 -10.23 -12.25
CA ILE A 182 7.90 -9.39 -12.05
C ILE A 182 7.95 -8.28 -13.10
N ASP A 183 7.11 -8.40 -14.13
CA ASP A 183 6.92 -7.40 -15.16
C ASP A 183 5.68 -6.58 -14.84
N ALA A 184 5.88 -5.36 -14.35
CA ALA A 184 4.86 -4.53 -13.74
C ALA A 184 4.51 -3.31 -14.60
N LYS A 185 3.23 -2.96 -14.69
CA LYS A 185 2.68 -1.82 -15.44
C LYS A 185 1.84 -0.97 -14.50
N SER A 186 2.08 0.33 -14.46
CA SER A 186 1.29 1.26 -13.64
C SER A 186 0.86 2.47 -14.43
N GLY A 187 -0.32 2.97 -14.10
CA GLY A 187 -0.76 4.28 -14.51
C GLY A 187 0.13 5.39 -13.96
N VAL A 188 0.11 6.53 -14.62
CA VAL A 188 1.03 7.66 -14.40
C VAL A 188 0.83 8.31 -13.01
N SER A 189 -0.35 8.21 -12.43
CA SER A 189 -0.64 8.70 -11.07
C SER A 189 0.27 8.09 -10.00
N GLY A 190 0.83 6.89 -10.23
CA GLY A 190 1.79 6.25 -9.35
C GLY A 190 3.10 7.02 -9.16
N ALA A 191 3.43 7.92 -10.09
CA ALA A 191 4.57 8.83 -9.97
C ALA A 191 4.30 10.05 -9.08
N GLY A 192 3.08 10.24 -8.60
CA GLY A 192 2.67 11.37 -7.76
C GLY A 192 2.32 12.64 -8.56
N ARG A 193 1.77 13.65 -7.83
CA ARG A 193 1.33 14.92 -8.42
C ARG A 193 2.48 15.80 -8.93
N GLY A 194 3.65 15.65 -8.33
CA GLY A 194 4.81 16.53 -8.59
C GLY A 194 5.31 16.53 -10.02
N GLY A 195 4.88 15.58 -10.84
CA GLY A 195 5.15 15.50 -12.28
C GLY A 195 6.65 15.69 -12.62
N GLY A 196 7.01 15.36 -13.83
CA GLY A 196 8.34 15.59 -14.37
C GLY A 196 8.33 15.31 -15.87
N GLU A 197 9.44 15.48 -16.54
CA GLU A 197 9.54 15.21 -17.97
C GLU A 197 9.06 13.80 -18.32
N GLY A 198 9.43 12.80 -17.50
CA GLY A 198 9.03 11.39 -17.69
C GLY A 198 7.53 11.08 -17.49
N THR A 199 6.77 12.02 -16.94
CA THR A 199 5.32 11.88 -16.68
C THR A 199 4.48 12.92 -17.43
N SER A 200 5.10 13.71 -18.30
CA SER A 200 4.39 14.68 -19.13
C SER A 200 3.48 13.97 -20.13
N PHE A 201 2.37 14.61 -20.50
CA PHE A 201 1.41 14.04 -21.48
C PHE A 201 2.11 13.57 -22.77
N VAL A 202 3.01 14.39 -23.31
CA VAL A 202 3.74 14.06 -24.56
C VAL A 202 4.65 12.85 -24.39
N THR A 203 5.25 12.66 -23.22
CA THR A 203 6.17 11.54 -22.95
C THR A 203 5.40 10.22 -22.77
N VAL A 204 4.22 10.26 -22.13
CA VAL A 204 3.50 9.03 -21.75
C VAL A 204 2.39 8.64 -22.71
N THR A 205 1.82 9.59 -23.47
CA THR A 205 0.74 9.28 -24.43
C THR A 205 1.25 8.37 -25.53
N GLU A 206 0.47 7.33 -25.84
CA GLU A 206 0.76 6.33 -26.88
C GLU A 206 2.12 5.62 -26.69
N ASN A 207 2.63 5.58 -25.43
CA ASN A 207 3.93 5.04 -25.10
C ASN A 207 3.84 4.08 -23.90
N VAL A 208 4.65 3.02 -23.93
CA VAL A 208 4.91 2.15 -22.78
C VAL A 208 6.42 2.07 -22.59
N ALA A 209 6.89 2.52 -21.42
CA ALA A 209 8.31 2.62 -21.18
C ALA A 209 8.69 2.02 -19.82
N PRO A 210 9.74 1.18 -19.75
CA PRO A 210 10.31 0.77 -18.48
C PRO A 210 11.01 1.96 -17.81
N TYR A 211 10.95 2.00 -16.49
CA TYR A 211 11.67 3.00 -15.70
C TYR A 211 12.39 2.35 -14.52
N LYS A 212 13.58 2.84 -14.18
CA LYS A 212 14.40 2.29 -13.09
C LYS A 212 14.47 0.74 -13.08
N PRO A 213 14.79 0.07 -14.22
CA PRO A 213 14.75 -1.39 -14.32
C PRO A 213 15.81 -2.07 -13.42
N ALA A 214 16.83 -1.32 -13.00
CA ALA A 214 17.78 -1.75 -11.99
C ALA A 214 17.71 -0.78 -10.80
N GLY A 215 17.35 -1.29 -9.62
CA GLY A 215 17.35 -0.51 -8.38
C GLY A 215 16.05 0.24 -8.06
N HIS A 216 14.91 -0.23 -8.55
CA HIS A 216 13.63 0.30 -8.10
C HIS A 216 13.40 -0.03 -6.61
N ARG A 217 12.95 0.96 -5.85
CA ARG A 217 12.82 0.91 -4.39
C ARG A 217 11.80 -0.12 -3.88
N HIS A 218 10.83 -0.54 -4.70
CA HIS A 218 9.87 -1.57 -4.34
C HIS A 218 10.44 -2.99 -4.40
N ARG A 219 11.56 -3.21 -5.11
CA ARG A 219 12.17 -4.55 -5.19
C ARG A 219 12.57 -5.11 -3.82
N PRO A 220 13.33 -4.40 -2.95
CA PRO A 220 13.67 -4.91 -1.63
C PRO A 220 12.43 -5.13 -0.75
N GLU A 221 11.41 -4.28 -0.85
CA GLU A 221 10.16 -4.42 -0.11
C GLU A 221 9.43 -5.74 -0.47
N ILE A 222 9.26 -6.02 -1.76
CA ILE A 222 8.64 -7.27 -2.24
C ILE A 222 9.45 -8.48 -1.76
N LEU A 223 10.77 -8.44 -1.94
CA LEU A 223 11.64 -9.56 -1.60
C LEU A 223 11.64 -9.86 -0.11
N GLU A 224 11.75 -8.83 0.73
CA GLU A 224 11.76 -8.96 2.19
C GLU A 224 10.45 -9.57 2.70
N LYS A 225 9.30 -9.06 2.24
CA LYS A 225 8.00 -9.53 2.73
C LYS A 225 7.64 -10.93 2.22
N LEU A 226 8.02 -11.29 0.99
CA LEU A 226 7.87 -12.66 0.50
C LEU A 226 8.78 -13.64 1.24
N ASN A 227 10.03 -13.26 1.53
CA ASN A 227 10.94 -14.11 2.30
C ASN A 227 10.49 -14.28 3.75
N LYS A 228 9.82 -13.29 4.33
CA LYS A 228 9.28 -13.39 5.70
C LYS A 228 8.17 -14.45 5.83
N VAL A 229 7.41 -14.71 4.75
CA VAL A 229 6.37 -15.74 4.73
C VAL A 229 6.84 -17.07 4.14
N SER A 230 8.04 -17.13 3.54
CA SER A 230 8.62 -18.35 3.01
C SER A 230 9.10 -19.28 4.16
N PRO A 231 9.00 -20.60 4.01
CA PRO A 231 9.59 -21.54 4.97
C PRO A 231 11.12 -21.38 5.06
N ASP A 232 11.68 -21.74 6.20
CA ASP A 232 13.14 -21.74 6.41
C ASP A 232 13.86 -22.52 5.31
N GLY A 233 14.87 -21.88 4.71
CA GLY A 233 15.66 -22.46 3.62
C GLY A 233 14.98 -22.44 2.23
N ALA A 234 13.76 -21.91 2.11
CA ALA A 234 13.03 -21.76 0.86
C ALA A 234 12.89 -20.29 0.40
N GLY A 235 13.72 -19.40 0.92
CA GLY A 235 13.74 -17.99 0.55
C GLY A 235 14.00 -17.76 -0.95
N ILE A 236 13.59 -16.63 -1.47
CA ILE A 236 13.75 -16.22 -2.86
C ILE A 236 15.08 -15.49 -3.00
N ASP A 237 16.05 -16.10 -3.68
CA ASP A 237 17.38 -15.54 -3.92
C ASP A 237 17.43 -14.70 -5.22
N SER A 238 16.61 -15.07 -6.21
CA SER A 238 16.60 -14.45 -7.53
C SER A 238 15.26 -13.81 -7.83
N MET A 239 15.27 -12.48 -7.95
CA MET A 239 14.10 -11.68 -8.35
C MET A 239 14.50 -10.58 -9.32
N THR A 240 13.87 -10.55 -10.48
CA THR A 240 13.94 -9.43 -11.42
C THR A 240 12.64 -8.64 -11.35
N PHE A 241 12.73 -7.34 -11.10
CA PHE A 241 11.57 -6.44 -11.05
C PHE A 241 11.72 -5.33 -12.10
N VAL A 242 10.78 -5.27 -13.05
CA VAL A 242 10.81 -4.30 -14.15
C VAL A 242 9.49 -3.53 -14.18
N PRO A 243 9.43 -2.31 -13.62
CA PRO A 243 8.25 -1.47 -13.70
C PRO A 243 8.18 -0.68 -15.02
N HIS A 244 6.95 -0.50 -15.52
CA HIS A 244 6.64 0.30 -16.69
C HIS A 244 5.57 1.35 -16.36
N LEU A 245 5.66 2.52 -16.98
CA LEU A 245 4.53 3.44 -17.08
C LEU A 245 3.75 3.15 -18.35
N VAL A 246 2.42 3.14 -18.21
CA VAL A 246 1.49 2.96 -19.31
C VAL A 246 0.57 4.18 -19.41
N PRO A 247 0.01 4.51 -20.60
CA PRO A 247 -0.72 5.75 -20.85
C PRO A 247 -2.15 5.71 -20.30
N VAL A 248 -2.28 5.42 -19.01
CA VAL A 248 -3.51 5.51 -18.24
C VAL A 248 -3.24 6.30 -16.96
N ASP A 249 -4.27 6.91 -16.37
CA ASP A 249 -4.10 7.66 -15.11
C ASP A 249 -3.96 6.71 -13.91
N GLN A 250 -4.85 5.72 -13.78
CA GLN A 250 -4.95 4.78 -12.65
C GLN A 250 -5.09 3.34 -13.12
N GLY A 251 -4.62 2.43 -12.28
CA GLY A 251 -4.60 0.99 -12.49
C GLY A 251 -3.18 0.46 -12.52
N GLU A 252 -3.00 -0.74 -12.03
CA GLU A 252 -1.73 -1.44 -11.97
C GLU A 252 -1.92 -2.91 -12.28
N LEU A 253 -1.03 -3.46 -13.10
CA LEU A 253 -0.97 -4.88 -13.46
C LEU A 253 0.44 -5.38 -13.19
N VAL A 254 0.57 -6.46 -12.45
CA VAL A 254 1.80 -7.25 -12.37
C VAL A 254 1.61 -8.59 -13.09
N SER A 255 2.62 -8.97 -13.87
CA SER A 255 2.75 -10.30 -14.47
C SER A 255 3.99 -10.95 -13.86
N CYS A 256 3.77 -11.94 -12.99
CA CYS A 256 4.82 -12.66 -12.30
C CYS A 256 5.10 -13.97 -12.99
N TYR A 257 6.32 -14.14 -13.53
CA TYR A 257 6.77 -15.35 -14.18
C TYR A 257 7.67 -16.12 -13.22
N VAL A 258 7.13 -17.20 -12.64
CA VAL A 258 7.78 -17.95 -11.57
C VAL A 258 8.37 -19.26 -12.09
N LYS A 259 9.67 -19.44 -11.91
CA LYS A 259 10.28 -20.76 -12.00
C LYS A 259 10.05 -21.46 -10.66
N VAL A 260 9.30 -22.54 -10.69
CA VAL A 260 8.99 -23.30 -9.48
C VAL A 260 10.07 -24.34 -9.20
N ARG A 261 10.31 -24.63 -7.90
CA ARG A 261 11.25 -25.67 -7.45
C ARG A 261 10.77 -27.08 -7.74
N GLU A 262 9.45 -27.26 -7.75
CA GLU A 262 8.77 -28.53 -8.02
C GLU A 262 7.61 -28.30 -8.96
N GLU A 263 7.35 -29.26 -9.84
CA GLU A 263 6.20 -29.18 -10.76
C GLU A 263 4.88 -29.15 -9.99
N ILE A 264 3.96 -28.30 -10.41
CA ILE A 264 2.63 -28.17 -9.84
C ILE A 264 1.59 -28.25 -10.95
N SER A 265 0.50 -29.01 -10.74
CA SER A 265 -0.62 -29.02 -11.67
C SER A 265 -1.50 -27.77 -11.54
N GLN A 266 -2.29 -27.45 -12.57
CA GLN A 266 -3.23 -26.32 -12.52
C GLN A 266 -4.22 -26.45 -11.36
N ASP A 267 -4.78 -27.64 -11.13
CA ASP A 267 -5.74 -27.89 -10.03
C ASP A 267 -5.09 -27.67 -8.65
N ALA A 268 -3.83 -28.11 -8.48
CA ALA A 268 -3.10 -27.91 -7.23
C ALA A 268 -2.74 -26.43 -7.02
N LEU A 269 -2.39 -25.73 -8.10
CA LEU A 269 -2.12 -24.29 -8.04
C LEU A 269 -3.38 -23.50 -7.68
N GLU A 270 -4.52 -23.79 -8.31
CA GLU A 270 -5.80 -23.16 -7.99
C GLU A 270 -6.21 -23.45 -6.52
N ALA A 271 -6.04 -24.69 -6.07
CA ALA A 271 -6.33 -25.07 -4.68
C ALA A 271 -5.46 -24.31 -3.67
N LEU A 272 -4.17 -24.07 -4.00
CA LEU A 272 -3.25 -23.31 -3.17
C LEU A 272 -3.73 -21.84 -3.00
N TYR A 273 -4.15 -21.20 -4.09
CA TYR A 273 -4.68 -19.84 -4.06
C TYR A 273 -6.05 -19.75 -3.37
N GLU A 274 -6.93 -20.73 -3.62
CA GLU A 274 -8.23 -20.79 -2.95
C GLU A 274 -8.09 -20.99 -1.43
N ALA A 275 -7.19 -21.85 -1.00
CA ALA A 275 -6.90 -22.05 0.43
C ALA A 275 -6.42 -20.77 1.11
N ARG A 276 -5.67 -19.93 0.39
CA ARG A 276 -5.12 -18.68 0.93
C ARG A 276 -6.09 -17.52 0.89
N TYR A 277 -6.86 -17.39 -0.20
CA TYR A 277 -7.66 -16.20 -0.49
C TYR A 277 -9.18 -16.43 -0.56
N GLY A 278 -9.65 -17.67 -0.48
CA GLY A 278 -11.08 -17.98 -0.58
C GLY A 278 -12.00 -17.31 0.45
N GLY A 279 -11.41 -16.81 1.55
CA GLY A 279 -12.10 -16.05 2.59
C GLY A 279 -11.77 -14.55 2.63
N GLU A 280 -10.86 -14.06 1.77
CA GLU A 280 -10.40 -12.68 1.79
C GLU A 280 -11.37 -11.76 1.03
N ARG A 281 -11.85 -10.72 1.71
CA ARG A 281 -12.89 -9.84 1.17
C ARG A 281 -12.47 -9.10 -0.09
N PHE A 282 -11.22 -8.68 -0.18
CA PHE A 282 -10.70 -7.82 -1.25
C PHE A 282 -9.78 -8.54 -2.23
N VAL A 283 -9.79 -9.88 -2.23
CA VAL A 283 -9.06 -10.68 -3.22
C VAL A 283 -10.03 -11.55 -3.97
N THR A 284 -10.09 -11.36 -5.29
CA THR A 284 -10.94 -12.15 -6.20
C THR A 284 -10.08 -13.01 -7.11
N LEU A 285 -10.22 -14.34 -6.99
CA LEU A 285 -9.56 -15.29 -7.88
C LEU A 285 -10.31 -15.38 -9.21
N ARG A 286 -9.57 -15.16 -10.31
CA ARG A 286 -10.15 -15.10 -11.66
C ARG A 286 -9.76 -16.33 -12.47
N LYS A 287 -10.68 -16.78 -13.34
CA LYS A 287 -10.44 -17.84 -14.35
C LYS A 287 -10.09 -17.28 -15.73
N THR A 288 -10.18 -15.97 -15.89
CA THR A 288 -9.82 -15.25 -17.11
C THR A 288 -8.88 -14.09 -16.74
N PRO A 289 -7.94 -13.71 -17.63
CA PRO A 289 -6.99 -12.65 -17.34
C PRO A 289 -7.69 -11.34 -16.93
N PRO A 290 -7.37 -10.79 -15.75
CA PRO A 290 -7.97 -9.55 -15.29
C PRO A 290 -7.33 -8.33 -15.96
N GLY A 291 -8.09 -7.25 -16.09
CA GLY A 291 -7.63 -5.97 -16.62
C GLY A 291 -7.70 -4.86 -15.57
N MET A 292 -6.88 -3.81 -15.70
CA MET A 292 -6.85 -2.67 -14.77
C MET A 292 -8.22 -2.00 -14.58
N ARG A 293 -9.11 -2.06 -15.61
CA ARG A 293 -10.45 -1.46 -15.52
C ARG A 293 -11.38 -2.22 -14.59
N ASP A 294 -11.10 -3.50 -14.33
CA ASP A 294 -11.97 -4.35 -13.51
C ASP A 294 -11.96 -3.93 -12.04
N VAL A 295 -10.89 -3.25 -11.60
CA VAL A 295 -10.63 -2.87 -10.20
C VAL A 295 -10.51 -1.36 -9.98
N ARG A 296 -10.66 -0.56 -11.04
CA ARG A 296 -10.49 0.89 -10.93
C ARG A 296 -11.48 1.53 -9.97
N GLY A 297 -10.97 2.30 -9.01
CA GLY A 297 -11.77 2.98 -7.99
C GLY A 297 -12.34 2.04 -6.92
N THR A 298 -11.72 0.87 -6.72
CA THR A 298 -12.10 -0.12 -5.71
C THR A 298 -10.91 -0.54 -4.86
N ASN A 299 -11.18 -1.19 -3.72
CA ASN A 299 -10.15 -1.82 -2.88
C ASN A 299 -9.85 -3.27 -3.30
N GLU A 300 -10.27 -3.68 -4.50
CA GLU A 300 -10.13 -5.06 -4.98
C GLU A 300 -8.73 -5.35 -5.56
N CYS A 301 -8.28 -6.59 -5.34
CA CYS A 301 -7.18 -7.22 -6.06
C CYS A 301 -7.70 -8.44 -6.80
N HIS A 302 -7.63 -8.46 -8.14
CA HIS A 302 -8.00 -9.62 -8.92
C HIS A 302 -6.75 -10.41 -9.30
N ILE A 303 -6.73 -11.71 -9.00
CA ILE A 303 -5.58 -12.60 -9.21
C ILE A 303 -5.98 -13.76 -10.11
N MET A 304 -5.12 -14.10 -11.07
CA MET A 304 -5.23 -15.29 -11.90
C MET A 304 -3.92 -16.06 -11.93
N PRO A 305 -3.82 -17.21 -11.24
CA PRO A 305 -2.67 -18.11 -11.36
C PRO A 305 -2.86 -19.08 -12.55
N LEU A 306 -1.79 -19.32 -13.28
CA LEU A 306 -1.78 -20.17 -14.48
C LEU A 306 -0.49 -21.00 -14.55
N VAL A 307 -0.62 -22.31 -14.78
CA VAL A 307 0.52 -23.16 -15.16
C VAL A 307 0.78 -23.00 -16.66
N GLY A 308 1.92 -22.40 -17.00
CA GLY A 308 2.40 -22.31 -18.39
C GLY A 308 3.31 -23.47 -18.75
N ASP A 309 3.94 -23.40 -19.94
CA ASP A 309 4.75 -24.49 -20.47
C ASP A 309 6.02 -24.78 -19.63
N ASP A 310 6.68 -23.73 -19.16
CA ASP A 310 7.95 -23.81 -18.41
C ASP A 310 7.95 -23.03 -17.07
N ARG A 311 6.90 -22.29 -16.80
CA ARG A 311 6.74 -21.44 -15.63
C ARG A 311 5.31 -21.37 -15.14
N VAL A 312 5.13 -21.13 -13.85
CA VAL A 312 3.87 -20.62 -13.35
C VAL A 312 3.80 -19.12 -13.64
N VAL A 313 2.68 -18.65 -14.16
CA VAL A 313 2.43 -17.24 -14.42
C VAL A 313 1.30 -16.77 -13.54
N VAL A 314 1.50 -15.68 -12.81
CA VAL A 314 0.46 -15.08 -11.96
C VAL A 314 0.22 -13.65 -12.39
N PHE A 315 -1.01 -13.36 -12.76
CA PHE A 315 -1.46 -12.00 -13.02
C PHE A 315 -2.17 -11.46 -11.82
N ALA A 316 -1.84 -10.23 -11.40
CA ALA A 316 -2.64 -9.50 -10.42
C ALA A 316 -2.86 -8.07 -10.86
N VAL A 317 -4.06 -7.56 -10.62
CA VAL A 317 -4.42 -6.17 -10.90
C VAL A 317 -5.03 -5.52 -9.67
N ILE A 318 -4.67 -4.25 -9.47
CA ILE A 318 -5.23 -3.36 -8.45
C ILE A 318 -5.42 -1.96 -9.03
N ASP A 319 -6.15 -1.10 -8.34
CA ASP A 319 -6.01 0.33 -8.53
C ASP A 319 -4.86 0.84 -7.67
N ASN A 320 -3.85 1.44 -8.29
CA ASN A 320 -2.62 1.88 -7.62
C ASN A 320 -2.81 3.00 -6.59
N LEU A 321 -3.90 3.79 -6.68
CA LEU A 321 -4.24 4.81 -5.67
C LEU A 321 -5.21 4.30 -4.60
N TRP A 322 -6.04 3.29 -4.93
CA TRP A 322 -6.97 2.67 -3.99
C TRP A 322 -6.29 1.55 -3.21
N LYS A 323 -6.45 0.29 -3.63
CA LYS A 323 -5.82 -0.87 -2.97
C LYS A 323 -4.30 -0.74 -2.89
N GLY A 324 -3.68 -0.05 -3.85
CA GLY A 324 -2.25 0.23 -3.86
C GLY A 324 -1.79 1.33 -2.89
N ALA A 325 -2.71 2.11 -2.27
CA ALA A 325 -2.35 3.21 -1.38
C ALA A 325 -3.47 3.58 -0.39
N SER A 326 -4.43 4.43 -0.80
CA SER A 326 -5.30 5.15 0.13
C SER A 326 -6.40 4.29 0.73
N SER A 327 -7.07 3.44 -0.06
CA SER A 327 -8.11 2.55 0.49
C SER A 327 -7.51 1.40 1.30
N GLN A 328 -6.29 0.95 0.97
CA GLN A 328 -5.52 0.04 1.82
C GLN A 328 -5.25 0.66 3.20
N ALA A 329 -4.91 1.95 3.25
CA ALA A 329 -4.74 2.67 4.52
C ALA A 329 -6.03 2.71 5.34
N ILE A 330 -7.19 2.90 4.69
CA ILE A 330 -8.50 2.87 5.38
C ILE A 330 -8.86 1.45 5.82
N GLN A 331 -8.56 0.41 5.01
CA GLN A 331 -8.74 -0.98 5.41
C GLN A 331 -7.94 -1.29 6.70
N ASN A 332 -6.67 -0.90 6.74
CA ASN A 332 -5.83 -1.05 7.92
C ASN A 332 -6.42 -0.29 9.12
N LEU A 333 -6.78 0.96 8.92
CA LEU A 333 -7.36 1.80 9.98
C LEU A 333 -8.67 1.22 10.53
N ASN A 334 -9.53 0.68 9.67
CA ASN A 334 -10.75 0.01 10.10
C ASN A 334 -10.45 -1.14 11.07
N LEU A 335 -9.49 -1.99 10.73
CA LEU A 335 -9.06 -3.09 11.60
C LEU A 335 -8.46 -2.60 12.91
N MET A 336 -7.60 -1.59 12.90
CA MET A 336 -7.01 -0.97 14.10
C MET A 336 -8.07 -0.38 15.03
N LEU A 337 -9.19 0.09 14.48
CA LEU A 337 -10.32 0.65 15.24
C LEU A 337 -11.37 -0.42 15.61
N GLY A 338 -11.16 -1.69 15.29
CA GLY A 338 -12.10 -2.77 15.53
C GLY A 338 -13.37 -2.72 14.68
N LEU A 339 -13.33 -2.03 13.54
CA LEU A 339 -14.41 -1.94 12.57
C LEU A 339 -14.33 -3.09 11.55
N ASP A 340 -15.44 -3.34 10.82
CA ASP A 340 -15.40 -4.18 9.63
C ASP A 340 -14.46 -3.53 8.59
N GLU A 341 -13.51 -4.31 8.05
CA GLU A 341 -12.42 -3.81 7.19
C GLU A 341 -12.88 -3.08 5.93
N GLY A 342 -14.10 -3.34 5.45
CA GLY A 342 -14.67 -2.75 4.24
C GLY A 342 -15.48 -1.48 4.45
N VAL A 343 -15.64 -1.01 5.68
CA VAL A 343 -16.43 0.20 5.94
C VAL A 343 -15.82 1.40 5.21
N GLY A 344 -16.63 2.09 4.43
CA GLY A 344 -16.25 3.29 3.68
C GLY A 344 -15.41 3.06 2.42
N ILE A 345 -15.07 1.80 2.07
CA ILE A 345 -14.24 1.45 0.90
C ILE A 345 -14.78 0.28 0.05
N SER A 346 -15.97 -0.22 0.35
CA SER A 346 -16.67 -1.30 -0.39
C SER A 346 -17.68 -0.76 -1.38
#